data_e0c6be12ebe1d4e0ecfb28184baa8dfd
#
_entry.id   e0c6be12ebe1d4e0ecfb28184baa8dfd
#
_cell.length_a   1.000
_cell.length_b   1.000
_cell.length_c   1.000
_cell.angle_alpha   90.00
_cell.angle_beta   90.00
_cell.angle_gamma   90.00
#
_symmetry.space_group_name_H-M   'P 1'
#
loop_
_entity.id
_entity.type
_entity.pdbx_description
1 polymer ?
#
loop_
_entity_poly.entity_id
_entity_poly.type
_entity_poly.pdbx_seq_one_letter_code
_entity_poly.pdbx_strand_id
1 'polypeptide(L)'
;MPQIESKLNPRSDDFKANTAAMQAVVDDLRARVAQLAQGGGAAASAKHVARGKLLPRERVEHLLDPGTPFLEFSQLAAYEMYDGAAPSAGIITGIGRVSGQECVIVCNDATVKGGTYYPMTVKKHLRAQEIAEQNHLPCIYLVDSGGANLPNQDDVFPDRDHFGRIFYNQANL
;
A
#
# COMPACT_ATOMS: atom_id res chain seq x y z
N MET A 1 -7.23 -36.61 -8.50
CA MET A 1 -6.45 -35.50 -9.08
C MET A 1 -5.07 -36.03 -9.41
N PRO A 2 -4.49 -35.75 -10.58
CA PRO A 2 -3.11 -36.12 -10.85
C PRO A 2 -2.18 -35.37 -9.89
N GLN A 3 -1.27 -36.11 -9.25
CA GLN A 3 -0.22 -35.55 -8.42
C GLN A 3 0.89 -35.01 -9.33
N ILE A 4 1.36 -33.77 -9.06
CA ILE A 4 2.54 -33.21 -9.72
C ILE A 4 3.76 -33.80 -9.03
N GLU A 5 4.50 -34.65 -9.75
CA GLU A 5 5.76 -35.22 -9.26
C GLU A 5 6.89 -34.22 -9.45
N SER A 6 7.59 -33.88 -8.36
CA SER A 6 8.78 -33.04 -8.41
C SER A 6 10.03 -33.85 -8.71
N LYS A 7 10.80 -33.44 -9.71
CA LYS A 7 12.12 -34.00 -10.05
C LYS A 7 13.27 -33.20 -9.43
N LEU A 8 12.99 -32.25 -8.53
CA LEU A 8 13.99 -31.41 -7.89
C LEU A 8 14.88 -32.25 -6.95
N ASN A 9 16.18 -31.98 -7.05
CA ASN A 9 17.16 -32.54 -6.10
C ASN A 9 17.71 -31.42 -5.21
N PRO A 10 17.20 -31.22 -3.98
CA PRO A 10 17.66 -30.17 -3.08
C PRO A 10 19.15 -30.25 -2.68
N ARG A 11 19.79 -31.37 -2.95
CA ARG A 11 21.22 -31.60 -2.63
C ARG A 11 22.15 -31.25 -3.78
N SER A 12 21.63 -31.06 -4.99
CA SER A 12 22.46 -30.70 -6.15
C SER A 12 23.04 -29.30 -6.00
N ASP A 13 24.18 -29.08 -6.59
CA ASP A 13 24.86 -27.77 -6.55
C ASP A 13 24.08 -26.71 -7.32
N ASP A 14 23.43 -27.08 -8.42
CA ASP A 14 22.52 -26.20 -9.16
C ASP A 14 21.35 -25.73 -8.31
N PHE A 15 20.71 -26.64 -7.54
CA PHE A 15 19.62 -26.27 -6.65
C PHE A 15 20.10 -25.29 -5.57
N LYS A 16 21.24 -25.53 -4.95
CA LYS A 16 21.83 -24.64 -3.93
C LYS A 16 22.17 -23.27 -4.51
N ALA A 17 22.79 -23.23 -5.71
CA ALA A 17 23.12 -21.97 -6.39
C ALA A 17 21.85 -21.18 -6.73
N ASN A 18 20.82 -21.81 -7.29
CA ASN A 18 19.55 -21.16 -7.61
C ASN A 18 18.81 -20.67 -6.36
N THR A 19 18.87 -21.45 -5.26
CA THR A 19 18.29 -21.04 -3.97
C THR A 19 18.97 -19.82 -3.42
N ALA A 20 20.31 -19.76 -3.44
CA ALA A 20 21.07 -18.62 -2.98
C ALA A 20 20.77 -17.35 -3.82
N ALA A 21 20.70 -17.50 -5.15
CA ALA A 21 20.36 -16.39 -6.05
C ALA A 21 18.94 -15.88 -5.80
N MET A 22 17.97 -16.76 -5.67
CA MET A 22 16.58 -16.37 -5.38
C MET A 22 16.45 -15.73 -3.99
N GLN A 23 17.15 -16.27 -2.98
CA GLN A 23 17.16 -15.72 -1.63
C GLN A 23 17.66 -14.27 -1.62
N ALA A 24 18.73 -13.97 -2.37
CA ALA A 24 19.25 -12.61 -2.49
C ALA A 24 18.21 -11.64 -3.06
N VAL A 25 17.46 -12.04 -4.10
CA VAL A 25 16.37 -11.23 -4.67
C VAL A 25 15.24 -11.01 -3.67
N VAL A 26 14.85 -12.05 -2.94
CA VAL A 26 13.79 -11.96 -1.92
C VAL A 26 14.22 -11.06 -0.76
N ASP A 27 15.48 -11.14 -0.34
CA ASP A 27 16.01 -10.32 0.75
C ASP A 27 16.11 -8.83 0.33
N ASP A 28 16.49 -8.53 -0.91
CA ASP A 28 16.45 -7.17 -1.46
C ASP A 28 15.02 -6.62 -1.46
N LEU A 29 14.05 -7.40 -1.96
CA LEU A 29 12.64 -7.01 -1.93
C LEU A 29 12.14 -6.72 -0.50
N ARG A 30 12.46 -7.60 0.45
CA ARG A 30 12.07 -7.41 1.85
C ARG A 30 12.69 -6.14 2.46
N ALA A 31 13.95 -5.88 2.17
CA ALA A 31 14.64 -4.67 2.64
C ALA A 31 13.98 -3.40 2.10
N ARG A 32 13.63 -3.37 0.80
CA ARG A 32 12.91 -2.25 0.17
C ARG A 32 11.52 -2.04 0.78
N VAL A 33 10.75 -3.11 0.95
CA VAL A 33 9.43 -3.03 1.58
C VAL A 33 9.53 -2.52 3.02
N ALA A 34 10.50 -3.02 3.81
CA ALA A 34 10.73 -2.55 5.17
C ALA A 34 11.11 -1.06 5.23
N GLN A 35 11.93 -0.59 4.28
CA GLN A 35 12.28 0.82 4.15
C GLN A 35 11.05 1.68 3.83
N LEU A 36 10.26 1.28 2.84
CA LEU A 36 9.06 2.03 2.43
C LEU A 36 7.98 2.06 3.52
N ALA A 37 7.91 1.02 4.35
CA ALA A 37 7.01 0.95 5.49
C ALA A 37 7.29 2.01 6.57
N GLN A 38 8.47 2.66 6.56
CA GLN A 38 8.81 3.78 7.44
C GLN A 38 8.04 5.08 7.10
N GLY A 39 7.33 5.10 5.95
CA GLY A 39 6.58 6.27 5.51
C GLY A 39 7.47 7.52 5.41
N GLY A 40 7.07 8.61 6.05
CA GLY A 40 7.84 9.87 6.09
C GLY A 40 9.10 9.84 6.97
N GLY A 41 9.42 8.67 7.57
CA GLY A 41 10.59 8.47 8.41
C GLY A 41 10.41 8.91 9.86
N ALA A 42 11.43 8.66 10.69
CA ALA A 42 11.35 8.82 12.14
C ALA A 42 10.94 10.23 12.60
N ALA A 43 11.49 11.27 11.99
CA ALA A 43 11.22 12.66 12.38
C ALA A 43 9.76 13.06 12.07
N ALA A 44 9.23 12.67 10.91
CA ALA A 44 7.85 12.94 10.53
C ALA A 44 6.88 12.14 11.41
N SER A 45 7.19 10.88 11.69
CA SER A 45 6.42 10.02 12.59
C SER A 45 6.37 10.57 14.02
N ALA A 46 7.50 11.01 14.58
CA ALA A 46 7.54 11.63 15.91
C ALA A 46 6.68 12.91 15.96
N LYS A 47 6.75 13.77 14.94
CA LYS A 47 5.92 14.97 14.83
C LYS A 47 4.43 14.64 14.71
N HIS A 48 4.09 13.55 14.03
CA HIS A 48 2.71 13.08 13.87
C HIS A 48 2.13 12.61 15.21
N VAL A 49 2.87 11.74 15.92
CA VAL A 49 2.50 11.21 17.25
C VAL A 49 2.40 12.33 18.30
N ALA A 50 3.30 13.31 18.27
CA ALA A 50 3.26 14.47 19.17
C ALA A 50 1.98 15.32 19.04
N ARG A 51 1.23 15.17 17.95
CA ARG A 51 -0.09 15.79 17.75
C ARG A 51 -1.26 14.93 18.29
N GLY A 52 -0.98 13.83 18.97
CA GLY A 52 -1.99 12.90 19.50
C GLY A 52 -2.60 11.97 18.45
N LYS A 53 -1.94 11.81 17.29
CA LYS A 53 -2.42 10.94 16.21
C LYS A 53 -1.71 9.59 16.23
N LEU A 54 -2.46 8.53 15.93
CA LEU A 54 -1.89 7.21 15.63
C LEU A 54 -1.17 7.23 14.28
N LEU A 55 -0.09 6.48 14.17
CA LEU A 55 0.55 6.24 12.88
C LEU A 55 -0.39 5.49 11.92
N PRO A 56 -0.26 5.67 10.58
CA PRO A 56 -1.19 5.07 9.65
C PRO A 56 -1.27 3.55 9.75
N ARG A 57 -0.14 2.85 9.99
CA ARG A 57 -0.15 1.40 10.18
C ARG A 57 -0.84 0.99 11.48
N GLU A 58 -0.67 1.75 12.55
CA GLU A 58 -1.40 1.55 13.81
C GLU A 58 -2.91 1.74 13.61
N ARG A 59 -3.33 2.72 12.81
CA ARG A 59 -4.75 2.93 12.47
C ARG A 59 -5.34 1.71 11.76
N VAL A 60 -4.60 1.14 10.79
CA VAL A 60 -5.02 -0.08 10.10
C VAL A 60 -5.10 -1.25 11.08
N GLU A 61 -4.07 -1.46 11.90
CA GLU A 61 -4.03 -2.54 12.90
C GLU A 61 -5.19 -2.46 13.90
N HIS A 62 -5.51 -1.25 14.39
CA HIS A 62 -6.63 -1.04 15.31
C HIS A 62 -8.02 -1.23 14.66
N LEU A 63 -8.11 -1.09 13.34
CA LEU A 63 -9.35 -1.33 12.60
C LEU A 63 -9.61 -2.82 12.36
N LEU A 64 -8.55 -3.60 12.17
CA LEU A 64 -8.65 -5.02 11.86
C LEU A 64 -9.13 -5.85 13.05
N ASP A 65 -9.84 -6.92 12.76
CA ASP A 65 -10.18 -7.92 13.76
C ASP A 65 -8.90 -8.52 14.36
N PRO A 66 -8.80 -8.67 15.70
CA PRO A 66 -7.60 -9.14 16.35
C PRO A 66 -7.12 -10.50 15.80
N GLY A 67 -5.83 -10.58 15.46
CA GLY A 67 -5.19 -11.81 14.97
C GLY A 67 -5.51 -12.18 13.53
N THR A 68 -6.22 -11.32 12.78
CA THR A 68 -6.47 -11.56 11.35
C THR A 68 -5.35 -10.99 10.49
N PRO A 69 -5.04 -11.62 9.33
CA PRO A 69 -4.01 -11.13 8.44
C PRO A 69 -4.47 -9.86 7.69
N PHE A 70 -3.50 -9.02 7.34
CA PHE A 70 -3.66 -7.90 6.42
C PHE A 70 -2.88 -8.16 5.13
N LEU A 71 -3.57 -8.31 4.01
CA LEU A 71 -2.98 -8.46 2.69
C LEU A 71 -2.70 -7.08 2.10
N GLU A 72 -1.57 -6.49 2.45
CA GLU A 72 -1.14 -5.21 1.87
C GLU A 72 -0.68 -5.41 0.42
N PHE A 73 -1.13 -4.54 -0.49
CA PHE A 73 -0.75 -4.57 -1.90
C PHE A 73 -0.22 -3.22 -2.38
N SER A 74 0.52 -3.25 -3.49
CA SER A 74 1.16 -2.08 -4.10
C SER A 74 2.13 -1.33 -3.17
N GLN A 75 2.84 -2.06 -2.31
CA GLN A 75 3.81 -1.49 -1.35
C GLN A 75 4.95 -0.73 -2.03
N LEU A 76 5.36 -1.14 -3.24
CA LEU A 76 6.43 -0.50 -4.03
C LEU A 76 5.93 0.65 -4.91
N ALA A 77 4.66 1.06 -4.81
CA ALA A 77 4.14 2.17 -5.61
C ALA A 77 4.94 3.45 -5.34
N ALA A 78 5.29 4.16 -6.41
CA ALA A 78 6.15 5.35 -6.41
C ALA A 78 7.60 5.10 -5.95
N TYR A 79 8.07 3.85 -5.91
CA TYR A 79 9.47 3.55 -5.61
C TYR A 79 10.38 4.29 -6.61
N GLU A 80 11.40 4.99 -6.10
CA GLU A 80 12.32 5.83 -6.88
C GLU A 80 11.67 6.95 -7.72
N MET A 81 10.37 7.23 -7.51
CA MET A 81 9.69 8.38 -8.12
C MET A 81 9.72 9.59 -7.17
N TYR A 82 9.57 10.79 -7.75
CA TYR A 82 9.47 12.05 -7.00
C TYR A 82 10.65 12.27 -6.04
N ASP A 83 11.87 11.88 -6.44
CA ASP A 83 13.09 11.94 -5.61
C ASP A 83 12.92 11.23 -4.24
N GLY A 84 12.13 10.17 -4.21
CA GLY A 84 11.81 9.41 -3.00
C GLY A 84 10.84 10.09 -2.04
N ALA A 85 10.19 11.20 -2.45
CA ALA A 85 9.34 11.99 -1.57
C ALA A 85 7.99 11.33 -1.21
N ALA A 86 7.58 10.29 -1.94
CA ALA A 86 6.29 9.62 -1.76
C ALA A 86 6.43 8.09 -1.61
N PRO A 87 7.09 7.59 -0.54
CA PRO A 87 7.20 6.16 -0.30
C PRO A 87 5.82 5.51 -0.24
N SER A 88 5.68 4.32 -0.85
CA SER A 88 4.38 3.62 -0.99
C SER A 88 3.26 4.51 -1.57
N ALA A 89 3.62 5.52 -2.37
CA ALA A 89 2.71 6.54 -2.90
C ALA A 89 1.92 7.30 -1.80
N GLY A 90 2.41 7.36 -0.56
CA GLY A 90 1.79 8.07 0.56
C GLY A 90 0.46 7.50 1.05
N ILE A 91 0.10 6.27 0.64
CA ILE A 91 -1.08 5.56 1.14
C ILE A 91 -0.81 4.07 1.36
N ILE A 92 -1.47 3.49 2.36
CA ILE A 92 -1.51 2.05 2.60
C ILE A 92 -2.80 1.51 1.98
N THR A 93 -2.69 0.44 1.19
CA THR A 93 -3.84 -0.25 0.60
C THR A 93 -3.74 -1.74 0.83
N GLY A 94 -4.83 -2.38 1.18
CA GLY A 94 -4.84 -3.82 1.42
C GLY A 94 -6.22 -4.36 1.69
N ILE A 95 -6.30 -5.67 1.86
CA ILE A 95 -7.50 -6.39 2.26
C ILE A 95 -7.31 -6.90 3.68
N GLY A 96 -8.29 -6.66 4.53
CA GLY A 96 -8.28 -7.14 5.90
C GLY A 96 -9.69 -7.36 6.41
N ARG A 97 -9.81 -8.05 7.54
CA ARG A 97 -11.09 -8.38 8.13
C ARG A 97 -11.49 -7.35 9.17
N VAL A 98 -12.69 -6.80 9.04
CA VAL A 98 -13.26 -5.80 9.96
C VAL A 98 -14.66 -6.26 10.37
N SER A 99 -14.87 -6.49 11.65
CA SER A 99 -16.14 -6.98 12.21
C SER A 99 -16.66 -8.24 11.50
N GLY A 100 -15.76 -9.16 11.19
CA GLY A 100 -16.08 -10.43 10.52
C GLY A 100 -16.19 -10.35 9.00
N GLN A 101 -16.14 -9.15 8.40
CA GLN A 101 -16.27 -8.92 6.96
C GLN A 101 -14.91 -8.56 6.34
N GLU A 102 -14.57 -9.19 5.21
CA GLU A 102 -13.41 -8.78 4.42
C GLU A 102 -13.70 -7.43 3.72
N CYS A 103 -12.76 -6.50 3.86
CA CYS A 103 -12.86 -5.15 3.34
C CYS A 103 -11.57 -4.73 2.65
N VAL A 104 -11.66 -3.91 1.63
CA VAL A 104 -10.52 -3.14 1.14
C VAL A 104 -10.33 -1.93 2.03
N ILE A 105 -9.10 -1.69 2.46
CA ILE A 105 -8.74 -0.56 3.32
C ILE A 105 -7.80 0.36 2.54
N VAL A 106 -8.12 1.65 2.52
CA VAL A 106 -7.29 2.71 1.96
C VAL A 106 -6.98 3.70 3.08
N CYS A 107 -5.73 3.77 3.51
CA CYS A 107 -5.30 4.62 4.61
C CYS A 107 -4.26 5.64 4.15
N ASN A 108 -4.52 6.93 4.30
CA ASN A 108 -3.54 7.97 4.01
C ASN A 108 -2.39 7.91 5.02
N ASP A 109 -1.16 8.08 4.52
CA ASP A 109 0.02 8.29 5.36
C ASP A 109 0.34 9.78 5.46
N ALA A 110 -0.19 10.42 6.51
CA ALA A 110 0.05 11.85 6.74
C ALA A 110 1.50 12.17 7.17
N THR A 111 2.34 11.16 7.46
CA THR A 111 3.78 11.36 7.68
C THR A 111 4.50 11.64 6.36
N VAL A 112 3.92 11.19 5.23
CA VAL A 112 4.41 11.43 3.87
C VAL A 112 3.78 12.71 3.33
N LYS A 113 4.53 13.82 3.37
CA LYS A 113 4.08 15.13 2.83
C LYS A 113 2.67 15.55 3.27
N GLY A 114 2.29 15.24 4.51
CA GLY A 114 0.96 15.58 5.05
C GLY A 114 -0.19 14.81 4.42
N GLY A 115 0.06 13.66 3.83
CA GLY A 115 -0.95 12.84 3.15
C GLY A 115 -1.42 13.42 1.82
N THR A 116 -0.62 14.29 1.18
CA THR A 116 -0.96 14.86 -0.14
C THR A 116 -0.93 13.80 -1.24
N TYR A 117 -1.81 13.96 -2.21
CA TYR A 117 -1.93 13.07 -3.36
C TYR A 117 -0.98 13.48 -4.48
N TYR A 118 -0.06 12.61 -4.80
CA TYR A 118 0.73 12.62 -6.03
C TYR A 118 -0.02 11.87 -7.15
N PRO A 119 0.38 11.97 -8.42
CA PRO A 119 -0.24 11.19 -9.50
C PRO A 119 -0.26 9.68 -9.23
N MET A 120 0.83 9.14 -8.68
CA MET A 120 0.91 7.72 -8.32
C MET A 120 0.02 7.37 -7.11
N THR A 121 -0.22 8.30 -6.18
CA THR A 121 -1.16 8.11 -5.07
C THR A 121 -2.58 7.89 -5.60
N VAL A 122 -3.01 8.71 -6.56
CA VAL A 122 -4.31 8.56 -7.24
C VAL A 122 -4.41 7.21 -7.94
N LYS A 123 -3.38 6.83 -8.71
CA LYS A 123 -3.36 5.54 -9.41
C LYS A 123 -3.46 4.34 -8.45
N LYS A 124 -2.74 4.39 -7.34
CA LYS A 124 -2.81 3.34 -6.30
C LYS A 124 -4.19 3.30 -5.63
N HIS A 125 -4.79 4.45 -5.34
CA HIS A 125 -6.13 4.56 -4.77
C HIS A 125 -7.19 3.96 -5.72
N LEU A 126 -7.16 4.36 -6.99
CA LEU A 126 -8.06 3.82 -8.01
C LEU A 126 -7.93 2.31 -8.16
N ARG A 127 -6.69 1.78 -8.11
CA ARG A 127 -6.48 0.33 -8.15
C ARG A 127 -7.10 -0.38 -6.94
N ALA A 128 -7.04 0.23 -5.75
CA ALA A 128 -7.70 -0.31 -4.55
C ALA A 128 -9.23 -0.35 -4.72
N GLN A 129 -9.83 0.72 -5.25
CA GLN A 129 -11.27 0.76 -5.54
C GLN A 129 -11.66 -0.27 -6.61
N GLU A 130 -10.87 -0.43 -7.66
CA GLU A 130 -11.10 -1.46 -8.68
C GLU A 130 -11.09 -2.88 -8.08
N ILE A 131 -10.14 -3.17 -7.17
CA ILE A 131 -10.10 -4.45 -6.47
C ILE A 131 -11.34 -4.64 -5.60
N ALA A 132 -11.80 -3.59 -4.90
CA ALA A 132 -13.02 -3.64 -4.11
C ALA A 132 -14.24 -3.96 -4.97
N GLU A 133 -14.42 -3.24 -6.07
CA GLU A 133 -15.52 -3.44 -7.03
C GLU A 133 -15.53 -4.86 -7.63
N GLN A 134 -14.40 -5.30 -8.16
CA GLN A 134 -14.26 -6.61 -8.81
C GLN A 134 -14.52 -7.79 -7.87
N ASN A 135 -14.27 -7.61 -6.58
CA ASN A 135 -14.42 -8.67 -5.57
C ASN A 135 -15.63 -8.44 -4.66
N HIS A 136 -16.46 -7.42 -4.94
CA HIS A 136 -17.63 -7.06 -4.14
C HIS A 136 -17.31 -6.86 -2.65
N LEU A 137 -16.17 -6.22 -2.38
CA LEU A 137 -15.72 -5.93 -1.02
C LEU A 137 -16.08 -4.50 -0.63
N PRO A 138 -16.57 -4.27 0.59
CA PRO A 138 -16.67 -2.91 1.13
C PRO A 138 -15.31 -2.22 1.11
N CYS A 139 -15.30 -0.91 0.83
CA CYS A 139 -14.08 -0.11 0.85
C CYS A 139 -14.10 0.88 2.02
N ILE A 140 -13.11 0.77 2.92
CA ILE A 140 -12.98 1.62 4.10
C ILE A 140 -11.85 2.62 3.89
N TYR A 141 -12.15 3.91 4.06
CA TYR A 141 -11.19 5.00 3.87
C TYR A 141 -10.81 5.60 5.22
N LEU A 142 -9.54 5.44 5.62
CA LEU A 142 -8.95 6.09 6.79
C LEU A 142 -8.27 7.39 6.34
N VAL A 143 -9.06 8.43 6.16
CA VAL A 143 -8.60 9.69 5.58
C VAL A 143 -7.79 10.51 6.57
N ASP A 144 -6.61 10.96 6.15
CA ASP A 144 -5.80 12.02 6.76
C ASP A 144 -4.94 12.65 5.65
N SER A 145 -5.55 13.49 4.82
CA SER A 145 -4.99 13.98 3.57
C SER A 145 -4.94 15.49 3.53
N GLY A 146 -3.82 16.02 3.02
CA GLY A 146 -3.64 17.44 2.69
C GLY A 146 -4.22 17.83 1.32
N GLY A 147 -4.89 16.92 0.60
CA GLY A 147 -5.42 17.16 -0.75
C GLY A 147 -4.41 16.88 -1.86
N ALA A 148 -4.58 17.50 -3.03
CA ALA A 148 -3.67 17.32 -4.16
C ALA A 148 -2.29 17.96 -3.88
N ASN A 149 -1.23 17.33 -4.40
CA ASN A 149 0.10 17.91 -4.37
C ASN A 149 0.16 19.08 -5.36
N LEU A 150 0.21 20.30 -4.86
CA LEU A 150 0.12 21.52 -5.67
C LEU A 150 1.22 21.65 -6.76
N PRO A 151 2.50 21.29 -6.51
CA PRO A 151 3.51 21.28 -7.56
C PRO A 151 3.23 20.37 -8.75
N ASN A 152 2.40 19.33 -8.55
CA ASN A 152 2.00 18.36 -9.58
C ASN A 152 0.48 18.44 -9.86
N GLN A 153 -0.14 19.59 -9.65
CA GLN A 153 -1.60 19.73 -9.78
C GLN A 153 -2.11 19.51 -11.21
N ASP A 154 -1.29 19.74 -12.20
CA ASP A 154 -1.55 19.46 -13.61
C ASP A 154 -1.75 17.96 -13.87
N ASP A 155 -0.98 17.12 -13.16
CA ASP A 155 -1.08 15.66 -13.22
C ASP A 155 -2.09 15.06 -12.21
N VAL A 156 -2.62 15.85 -11.27
CA VAL A 156 -3.57 15.42 -10.22
C VAL A 156 -4.92 16.09 -10.38
N PHE A 157 -5.18 16.62 -11.56
CA PHE A 157 -6.41 17.30 -11.91
C PHE A 157 -7.65 16.39 -11.74
N PRO A 158 -8.83 16.91 -11.32
CA PRO A 158 -10.05 16.12 -11.13
C PRO A 158 -10.67 15.68 -12.47
N ASP A 159 -9.93 14.89 -13.23
CA ASP A 159 -10.34 14.29 -14.48
C ASP A 159 -11.18 13.03 -14.25
N ARG A 160 -12.00 12.68 -15.24
CA ARG A 160 -12.88 11.51 -15.28
C ARG A 160 -12.16 10.21 -14.89
N ASP A 161 -10.95 10.01 -15.38
CA ASP A 161 -10.19 8.76 -15.22
C ASP A 161 -9.02 8.88 -14.24
N HIS A 162 -8.93 9.98 -13.50
CA HIS A 162 -7.92 10.23 -12.49
C HIS A 162 -8.53 10.63 -11.13
N PHE A 163 -8.21 11.78 -10.56
CA PHE A 163 -8.66 12.17 -9.21
C PHE A 163 -10.20 12.22 -9.10
N GLY A 164 -10.88 12.71 -10.15
CA GLY A 164 -12.35 12.74 -10.18
C GLY A 164 -13.00 11.36 -10.16
N ARG A 165 -12.32 10.34 -10.70
CA ARG A 165 -12.79 8.95 -10.65
C ARG A 165 -12.89 8.40 -9.22
N ILE A 166 -12.04 8.85 -8.30
CA ILE A 166 -12.10 8.44 -6.88
C ILE A 166 -13.48 8.79 -6.31
N PHE A 167 -13.97 10.01 -6.54
CA PHE A 167 -15.28 10.46 -6.05
C PHE A 167 -16.43 9.70 -6.70
N TYR A 168 -16.34 9.45 -8.00
CA TYR A 168 -17.34 8.66 -8.72
C TYR A 168 -17.43 7.24 -8.14
N ASN A 169 -16.31 6.59 -7.95
CA ASN A 169 -16.27 5.24 -7.38
C ASN A 169 -16.81 5.21 -5.95
N GLN A 170 -16.46 6.20 -5.10
CA GLN A 170 -16.99 6.30 -3.72
C GLN A 170 -18.51 6.42 -3.67
N ALA A 171 -19.12 6.99 -4.71
CA ALA A 171 -20.58 7.14 -4.77
C ALA A 171 -21.30 5.91 -5.36
N ASN A 172 -20.55 4.97 -5.97
CA ASN A 172 -21.13 3.83 -6.72
C ASN A 172 -20.68 2.46 -6.21
N LEU A 173 -19.71 2.40 -5.28
CA LEU A 173 -19.25 1.16 -4.62
C LEU A 173 -20.19 0.72 -3.50
#